data_a014ada1f10ddd1a3d63164bb91990b6
#
_entry.id   a014ada1f10ddd1a3d63164bb91990b6
#
_cell.length_a   1.000
_cell.length_b   1.000
_cell.length_c   1.000
_cell.angle_alpha   90.00
_cell.angle_beta   90.00
_cell.angle_gamma   90.00
#
_symmetry.space_group_name_H-M   'P 1'
#
loop_
_entity.id
_entity.type
_entity.pdbx_description
1 polymer ?
#
loop_
_entity_poly.entity_id
_entity_poly.type
_entity_poly.pdbx_seq_one_letter_code
_entity_poly.pdbx_strand_id
1 'polypeptide(L)'
;EIEQLFDIDAVDIYGLSEVIGPGVANECAVEKDGLYVWEDHFYPEVIDPESGEVLPDGEQGELVFTSLTKEAFPVIRYPTRDLTRLLPGVNRTMRRMEKITGRSDDMMIIRGVNVFPTQIEEILLEDSRLSPNYQIELTREERLDVMTLLIEPKESGLSGAVLEESSARLSQQVKNRIGVSVQVQMQQPGGVERSMGK
;
A
#
# COMPACT_ATOMS: atom_id res chain seq x y z
N GLU A 1 -4.91 12.20 -14.21
CA GLU A 1 -6.10 13.07 -14.08
C GLU A 1 -5.71 14.47 -13.59
N ILE A 2 -4.97 14.61 -12.46
CA ILE A 2 -4.50 15.92 -11.92
C ILE A 2 -3.61 16.63 -12.95
N GLU A 3 -2.66 15.94 -13.55
CA GLU A 3 -1.76 16.49 -14.56
C GLU A 3 -2.51 17.07 -15.77
N GLN A 4 -3.55 16.35 -16.22
CA GLN A 4 -4.37 16.79 -17.37
C GLN A 4 -5.31 17.96 -17.02
N LEU A 5 -5.79 18.00 -15.77
CA LEU A 5 -6.71 19.06 -15.34
C LEU A 5 -6.02 20.40 -15.09
N PHE A 6 -4.79 20.35 -14.58
CA PHE A 6 -4.08 21.55 -14.12
C PHE A 6 -2.85 21.91 -14.98
N ASP A 7 -2.55 21.10 -15.99
CA ASP A 7 -1.35 21.27 -16.87
C ASP A 7 -0.06 21.41 -16.04
N ILE A 8 0.14 20.47 -15.10
CA ILE A 8 1.30 20.42 -14.20
C ILE A 8 1.90 19.02 -14.20
N ASP A 9 3.18 18.92 -13.86
CA ASP A 9 3.81 17.63 -13.53
C ASP A 9 3.50 17.28 -12.06
N ALA A 10 2.73 16.22 -11.86
CA ALA A 10 2.55 15.65 -10.52
C ALA A 10 3.70 14.69 -10.21
N VAL A 11 4.35 14.89 -9.08
CA VAL A 11 5.44 14.03 -8.60
C VAL A 11 5.07 13.45 -7.23
N ASP A 12 5.52 12.23 -7.00
CA ASP A 12 5.29 11.55 -5.73
C ASP A 12 6.33 11.98 -4.69
N ILE A 13 5.92 11.96 -3.41
CA ILE A 13 6.78 12.29 -2.28
C ILE A 13 6.53 11.30 -1.15
N TYR A 14 7.59 10.82 -0.53
CA TYR A 14 7.52 9.98 0.65
C TYR A 14 8.13 10.68 1.85
N GLY A 15 7.45 10.61 2.98
CA GLY A 15 7.92 11.12 4.26
C GLY A 15 7.02 10.68 5.40
N LEU A 16 7.53 10.78 6.62
CA LEU A 16 6.82 10.45 7.84
C LEU A 16 7.23 11.43 8.95
N SER A 17 6.28 11.72 9.85
CA SER A 17 6.46 12.72 10.91
C SER A 17 7.63 12.40 11.85
N GLU A 18 7.90 11.12 12.06
CA GLU A 18 8.95 10.61 12.96
C GLU A 18 10.35 10.87 12.41
N VAL A 19 10.50 10.83 11.08
CA VAL A 19 11.78 11.05 10.42
C VAL A 19 11.92 12.50 10.01
N ILE A 20 11.13 12.98 9.05
CA ILE A 20 10.98 14.38 8.70
C ILE A 20 9.77 14.55 7.75
N GLY A 21 8.98 15.59 7.96
CA GLY A 21 8.01 16.09 6.98
C GLY A 21 8.51 17.38 6.33
N PRO A 22 8.27 17.66 5.05
CA PRO A 22 7.41 16.92 4.15
C PRO A 22 8.10 15.90 3.23
N GLY A 23 9.34 15.49 3.40
CA GLY A 23 9.83 14.44 2.52
C GLY A 23 11.23 13.96 2.76
N VAL A 24 11.37 12.64 2.85
CA VAL A 24 12.62 11.89 2.92
C VAL A 24 13.08 11.47 1.53
N ALA A 25 12.12 11.27 0.62
CA ALA A 25 12.36 10.91 -0.76
C ALA A 25 11.36 11.59 -1.70
N ASN A 26 11.81 11.92 -2.91
CA ASN A 26 11.00 12.61 -3.91
C ASN A 26 11.18 11.99 -5.29
N GLU A 27 10.09 11.90 -6.04
CA GLU A 27 10.14 11.50 -7.44
C GLU A 27 10.76 12.59 -8.31
N CYS A 28 11.45 12.19 -9.36
CA CYS A 28 11.95 13.10 -10.37
C CYS A 28 10.90 13.32 -11.45
N ALA A 29 10.54 14.58 -11.75
CA ALA A 29 9.53 14.92 -12.75
C ALA A 29 9.82 14.38 -14.16
N VAL A 30 11.09 14.14 -14.49
CA VAL A 30 11.49 13.66 -15.82
C VAL A 30 11.36 12.14 -15.93
N GLU A 31 11.75 11.40 -14.90
CA GLU A 31 11.86 9.94 -14.96
C GLU A 31 10.62 9.22 -14.46
N LYS A 32 10.01 9.76 -13.40
CA LYS A 32 8.81 9.18 -12.74
C LYS A 32 8.92 7.66 -12.49
N ASP A 33 10.11 7.22 -12.09
CA ASP A 33 10.47 5.82 -11.87
C ASP A 33 11.11 5.62 -10.49
N GLY A 34 10.28 5.75 -9.46
CA GLY A 34 10.66 5.68 -8.05
C GLY A 34 11.14 7.01 -7.47
N LEU A 35 11.29 7.02 -6.16
CA LEU A 35 11.59 8.22 -5.39
C LEU A 35 13.06 8.23 -4.97
N TYR A 36 13.81 9.27 -5.31
CA TYR A 36 15.19 9.47 -4.87
C TYR A 36 15.22 9.78 -3.38
N VAL A 37 15.94 8.96 -2.61
CA VAL A 37 16.14 9.16 -1.18
C VAL A 37 17.24 10.21 -0.97
N TRP A 38 17.02 11.16 -0.07
CA TRP A 38 18.01 12.18 0.29
C TRP A 38 19.11 11.57 1.17
N GLU A 39 20.03 10.81 0.54
CA GLU A 39 21.06 10.00 1.24
C GLU A 39 22.16 10.86 1.91
N ASP A 40 22.23 12.14 1.62
CA ASP A 40 23.03 13.12 2.37
C ASP A 40 22.45 13.45 3.77
N HIS A 41 21.15 13.20 3.96
CA HIS A 41 20.45 13.44 5.22
C HIS A 41 19.95 12.16 5.89
N PHE A 42 19.69 11.11 5.12
CA PHE A 42 19.10 9.86 5.62
C PHE A 42 19.81 8.65 5.02
N TYR A 43 20.17 7.72 5.87
CA TYR A 43 20.68 6.43 5.42
C TYR A 43 19.53 5.42 5.36
N PRO A 44 19.09 4.99 4.16
CA PRO A 44 18.04 3.99 3.99
C PRO A 44 18.61 2.59 4.02
N GLU A 45 17.91 1.69 4.67
CA GLU A 45 18.10 0.24 4.63
C GLU A 45 16.76 -0.41 4.29
N VAL A 46 16.79 -1.54 3.61
CA VAL A 46 15.64 -2.44 3.51
C VAL A 46 15.99 -3.71 4.26
N ILE A 47 15.13 -4.13 5.16
CA ILE A 47 15.37 -5.31 6.01
C ILE A 47 14.28 -6.35 5.81
N ASP A 48 14.63 -7.59 6.05
CA ASP A 48 13.65 -8.64 6.23
C ASP A 48 12.87 -8.39 7.54
N PRO A 49 11.53 -8.28 7.51
CA PRO A 49 10.74 -7.91 8.67
C PRO A 49 10.72 -8.98 9.78
N GLU A 50 11.09 -10.23 9.49
CA GLU A 50 11.12 -11.31 10.47
C GLU A 50 12.50 -11.44 11.13
N SER A 51 13.56 -11.46 10.34
CA SER A 51 14.93 -11.62 10.85
C SER A 51 15.61 -10.32 11.24
N GLY A 52 15.19 -9.18 10.66
CA GLY A 52 15.83 -7.87 10.81
C GLY A 52 17.16 -7.75 10.06
N GLU A 53 17.51 -8.74 9.22
CA GLU A 53 18.71 -8.70 8.40
C GLU A 53 18.53 -7.72 7.22
N VAL A 54 19.63 -7.03 6.88
CA VAL A 54 19.63 -6.10 5.73
C VAL A 54 19.60 -6.87 4.44
N LEU A 55 18.66 -6.53 3.57
CA LEU A 55 18.50 -7.12 2.25
C LEU A 55 19.32 -6.35 1.19
N PRO A 56 19.80 -7.05 0.16
CA PRO A 56 20.45 -6.40 -0.99
C PRO A 56 19.48 -5.46 -1.73
N ASP A 57 20.04 -4.45 -2.41
CA ASP A 57 19.28 -3.59 -3.30
C ASP A 57 18.52 -4.43 -4.36
N GLY A 58 17.25 -4.10 -4.60
CA GLY A 58 16.34 -4.83 -5.48
C GLY A 58 15.47 -5.87 -4.78
N GLU A 59 15.78 -6.26 -3.56
CA GLU A 59 14.92 -7.15 -2.78
C GLU A 59 13.90 -6.35 -1.98
N GLN A 60 12.68 -6.89 -1.88
CA GLN A 60 11.57 -6.25 -1.16
C GLN A 60 11.63 -6.58 0.33
N GLY A 61 11.49 -5.56 1.16
CA GLY A 61 11.43 -5.69 2.60
C GLY A 61 10.93 -4.42 3.27
N GLU A 62 11.10 -4.35 4.58
CA GLU A 62 10.69 -3.20 5.40
C GLU A 62 11.74 -2.09 5.32
N LEU A 63 11.28 -0.87 5.04
CA LEU A 63 12.12 0.31 4.97
C LEU A 63 12.52 0.79 6.37
N VAL A 64 13.79 1.08 6.52
CA VAL A 64 14.39 1.57 7.77
C VAL A 64 15.22 2.81 7.48
N PHE A 65 15.13 3.82 8.33
CA PHE A 65 15.92 5.04 8.20
C PHE A 65 16.81 5.31 9.40
N THR A 66 18.03 5.78 9.12
CA THR A 66 18.89 6.44 10.09
C THR A 66 19.10 7.90 9.65
N SER A 67 18.80 8.87 10.53
CA SER A 67 19.08 10.28 10.26
C SER A 67 20.56 10.58 10.44
N LEU A 68 21.16 11.28 9.46
CA LEU A 68 22.59 11.64 9.48
C LEU A 68 22.84 13.06 9.97
N THR A 69 21.91 13.99 9.72
CA THR A 69 22.09 15.42 9.95
C THR A 69 21.09 16.00 10.95
N LYS A 70 20.15 15.21 11.46
CA LYS A 70 19.10 15.67 12.37
C LYS A 70 19.64 15.76 13.80
N GLU A 71 19.77 16.97 14.33
CA GLU A 71 20.26 17.22 15.69
C GLU A 71 19.18 16.98 16.75
N ALA A 72 17.95 17.46 16.48
CA ALA A 72 16.83 17.27 17.38
C ALA A 72 16.08 15.97 17.02
N PHE A 73 15.89 15.12 18.02
CA PHE A 73 15.19 13.84 17.85
C PHE A 73 15.78 12.98 16.72
N PRO A 74 17.08 12.65 16.76
CA PRO A 74 17.69 11.78 15.77
C PRO A 74 17.09 10.38 15.84
N VAL A 75 16.83 9.78 14.68
CA VAL A 75 16.39 8.39 14.57
C VAL A 75 17.55 7.52 14.11
N ILE A 76 17.69 6.34 14.71
CA ILE A 76 18.71 5.35 14.37
C ILE A 76 17.99 4.04 14.08
N ARG A 77 18.14 3.54 12.86
CA ARG A 77 17.48 2.32 12.36
C ARG A 77 15.99 2.28 12.72
N TYR A 78 15.28 3.37 12.40
CA TYR A 78 13.85 3.49 12.65
C TYR A 78 13.05 2.65 11.66
N PRO A 79 12.31 1.62 12.09
CA PRO A 79 11.52 0.77 11.23
C PRO A 79 10.20 1.50 10.88
N THR A 80 10.01 1.78 9.60
CA THR A 80 8.82 2.54 9.13
C THR A 80 7.57 1.69 9.05
N ARG A 81 7.73 0.38 8.99
CA ARG A 81 6.72 -0.63 8.66
C ARG A 81 6.30 -0.63 7.19
N ASP A 82 6.78 0.29 6.39
CA ASP A 82 6.44 0.39 4.98
C ASP A 82 7.30 -0.58 4.16
N LEU A 83 6.69 -1.27 3.22
CA LEU A 83 7.34 -2.26 2.37
C LEU A 83 7.70 -1.64 1.02
N THR A 84 8.96 -1.71 0.68
CA THR A 84 9.53 -1.22 -0.58
C THR A 84 10.79 -2.00 -0.93
N ARG A 85 11.49 -1.58 -1.98
CA ARG A 85 12.86 -1.99 -2.31
C ARG A 85 13.70 -0.78 -2.68
N LEU A 86 14.99 -0.85 -2.41
CA LEU A 86 15.95 0.14 -2.89
C LEU A 86 16.46 -0.24 -4.28
N LEU A 87 16.58 0.75 -5.15
CA LEU A 87 17.05 0.62 -6.50
C LEU A 87 18.25 1.55 -6.72
N PRO A 88 19.19 1.23 -7.60
CA PRO A 88 20.27 2.12 -7.94
C PRO A 88 19.75 3.43 -8.54
N GLY A 89 20.48 4.52 -8.34
CA GLY A 89 20.22 5.78 -9.03
C GLY A 89 20.40 5.63 -10.56
N VAL A 90 19.62 6.40 -11.33
CA VAL A 90 19.74 6.42 -12.80
C VAL A 90 20.50 7.66 -13.25
N ASN A 91 19.93 8.85 -13.04
CA ASN A 91 20.54 10.12 -13.42
C ASN A 91 21.13 10.88 -12.22
N ARG A 92 21.05 10.31 -11.02
CA ARG A 92 21.61 10.82 -9.77
C ARG A 92 22.37 9.71 -9.07
N THR A 93 23.27 10.08 -8.18
CA THR A 93 24.07 9.12 -7.40
C THR A 93 23.26 8.50 -6.24
N MET A 94 22.21 9.18 -5.77
CA MET A 94 21.33 8.72 -4.70
C MET A 94 20.51 7.53 -5.16
N ARG A 95 20.31 6.55 -4.28
CA ARG A 95 19.41 5.41 -4.52
C ARG A 95 17.96 5.87 -4.59
N ARG A 96 17.17 5.08 -5.27
CA ARG A 96 15.73 5.27 -5.37
C ARG A 96 15.00 4.20 -4.55
N MET A 97 13.86 4.53 -4.02
CA MET A 97 12.92 3.56 -3.49
C MET A 97 11.73 3.41 -4.45
N GLU A 98 11.21 2.20 -4.56
CA GLU A 98 9.92 1.97 -5.23
C GLU A 98 8.76 2.57 -4.43
N LYS A 99 7.61 2.67 -5.07
CA LYS A 99 6.36 2.97 -4.34
C LYS A 99 6.13 1.98 -3.23
N ILE A 100 5.59 2.47 -2.12
CA ILE A 100 5.18 1.60 -1.02
C ILE A 100 4.12 0.62 -1.51
N THR A 101 4.36 -0.66 -1.30
CA THR A 101 3.45 -1.75 -1.70
C THR A 101 2.50 -2.17 -0.60
N GLY A 102 2.77 -1.76 0.62
CA GLY A 102 1.96 -2.06 1.81
C GLY A 102 2.75 -1.82 3.09
N ARG A 103 2.20 -2.25 4.21
CA ARG A 103 2.86 -2.19 5.52
C ARG A 103 3.07 -3.60 6.07
N SER A 104 4.20 -3.81 6.73
CA SER A 104 4.52 -5.11 7.35
C SER A 104 3.57 -5.45 8.51
N ASP A 105 3.06 -4.44 9.22
CA ASP A 105 2.12 -4.59 10.34
C ASP A 105 0.64 -4.71 9.90
N ASP A 106 0.31 -4.40 8.64
CA ASP A 106 -1.02 -4.60 8.06
C ASP A 106 -1.12 -5.92 7.26
N MET A 107 -0.04 -6.67 7.16
CA MET A 107 -0.01 -7.94 6.45
C MET A 107 -0.85 -9.01 7.17
N MET A 108 -1.73 -9.64 6.43
CA MET A 108 -2.54 -10.77 6.90
C MET A 108 -2.02 -12.07 6.28
N ILE A 109 -1.87 -13.11 7.08
CA ILE A 109 -1.52 -14.45 6.57
C ILE A 109 -2.81 -15.27 6.49
N ILE A 110 -3.28 -15.52 5.28
CA ILE A 110 -4.52 -16.25 5.03
C ILE A 110 -4.21 -17.53 4.28
N ARG A 111 -4.38 -18.67 4.96
CA ARG A 111 -4.07 -20.01 4.40
C ARG A 111 -2.65 -20.12 3.83
N GLY A 112 -1.68 -19.45 4.48
CA GLY A 112 -0.28 -19.46 4.06
C GLY A 112 0.06 -18.47 2.94
N VAL A 113 -0.87 -17.59 2.55
CA VAL A 113 -0.65 -16.52 1.58
C VAL A 113 -0.59 -15.18 2.31
N ASN A 114 0.43 -14.38 2.03
CA ASN A 114 0.55 -13.01 2.53
C ASN A 114 -0.39 -12.11 1.72
N VAL A 115 -1.33 -11.46 2.41
CA VAL A 115 -2.33 -10.58 1.82
C VAL A 115 -2.19 -9.19 2.42
N PHE A 116 -2.10 -8.18 1.57
CA PHE A 116 -2.05 -6.78 1.98
C PHE A 116 -3.37 -6.08 1.65
N PRO A 117 -3.93 -5.26 2.56
CA PRO A 117 -5.13 -4.47 2.29
C PRO A 117 -5.03 -3.62 1.02
N THR A 118 -3.85 -3.06 0.75
CA THR A 118 -3.58 -2.25 -0.45
C THR A 118 -3.80 -3.00 -1.75
N GLN A 119 -3.48 -4.31 -1.80
CA GLN A 119 -3.75 -5.14 -2.98
C GLN A 119 -5.25 -5.33 -3.23
N ILE A 120 -6.03 -5.45 -2.15
CA ILE A 120 -7.51 -5.53 -2.24
C ILE A 120 -8.06 -4.20 -2.73
N GLU A 121 -7.56 -3.08 -2.20
CA GLU A 121 -7.95 -1.73 -2.59
C GLU A 121 -7.71 -1.47 -4.09
N GLU A 122 -6.54 -1.82 -4.60
CA GLU A 122 -6.22 -1.69 -6.03
C GLU A 122 -7.23 -2.42 -6.92
N ILE A 123 -7.56 -3.67 -6.56
CA ILE A 123 -8.52 -4.47 -7.32
C ILE A 123 -9.94 -3.86 -7.22
N LEU A 124 -10.32 -3.39 -6.04
CA LEU A 124 -11.62 -2.77 -5.79
C LEU A 124 -11.81 -1.50 -6.65
N LEU A 125 -10.76 -0.65 -6.72
CA LEU A 125 -10.78 0.62 -7.45
C LEU A 125 -10.88 0.46 -8.98
N GLU A 126 -10.63 -0.73 -9.53
CA GLU A 126 -10.82 -1.01 -10.95
C GLU A 126 -12.30 -1.06 -11.36
N ASP A 127 -13.21 -1.32 -10.43
CA ASP A 127 -14.65 -1.24 -10.69
C ASP A 127 -15.19 0.14 -10.28
N SER A 128 -15.40 1.01 -11.27
CA SER A 128 -15.86 2.38 -11.05
C SER A 128 -17.23 2.48 -10.36
N ARG A 129 -18.00 1.40 -10.30
CA ARG A 129 -19.31 1.30 -9.63
C ARG A 129 -19.17 1.15 -8.12
N LEU A 130 -18.03 0.68 -7.63
CA LEU A 130 -17.78 0.44 -6.22
C LEU A 130 -17.17 1.66 -5.53
N SER A 131 -17.49 1.82 -4.26
CA SER A 131 -16.88 2.82 -3.37
C SER A 131 -15.46 2.40 -2.99
N PRO A 132 -14.54 3.33 -2.74
CA PRO A 132 -13.22 3.02 -2.19
C PRO A 132 -13.27 2.54 -0.74
N ASN A 133 -14.43 2.63 -0.09
CA ASN A 133 -14.58 2.20 1.29
C ASN A 133 -14.93 0.72 1.35
N TYR A 134 -14.11 -0.02 2.07
CA TYR A 134 -14.28 -1.44 2.27
C TYR A 134 -13.82 -1.83 3.68
N GLN A 135 -14.23 -3.01 4.12
CA GLN A 135 -13.76 -3.63 5.36
C GLN A 135 -13.41 -5.09 5.10
N ILE A 136 -12.33 -5.54 5.70
CA ILE A 136 -11.92 -6.94 5.66
C ILE A 136 -12.27 -7.57 7.00
N GLU A 137 -13.06 -8.63 6.96
CA GLU A 137 -13.37 -9.45 8.13
C GLU A 137 -12.67 -10.80 7.98
N LEU A 138 -11.88 -11.17 8.99
CA LEU A 138 -11.27 -12.48 9.10
C LEU A 138 -12.00 -13.28 10.17
N THR A 139 -12.59 -14.39 9.76
CA THR A 139 -13.24 -15.35 10.67
C THR A 139 -12.57 -16.71 10.53
N ARG A 140 -12.68 -17.52 11.56
CA ARG A 140 -12.20 -18.89 11.51
C ARG A 140 -13.37 -19.84 11.58
N GLU A 141 -13.61 -20.55 10.48
CA GLU A 141 -14.64 -21.57 10.40
C GLU A 141 -13.95 -22.95 10.50
N GLU A 142 -14.25 -23.70 11.54
CA GLU A 142 -13.59 -24.97 11.89
C GLU A 142 -12.06 -24.81 12.00
N ARG A 143 -11.32 -25.05 10.91
CA ARG A 143 -9.86 -24.98 10.85
C ARG A 143 -9.34 -24.09 9.71
N LEU A 144 -10.23 -23.42 9.01
CA LEU A 144 -9.88 -22.58 7.86
C LEU A 144 -10.19 -21.12 8.14
N ASP A 145 -9.26 -20.27 7.80
CA ASP A 145 -9.48 -18.83 7.80
C ASP A 145 -10.36 -18.45 6.61
N VAL A 146 -11.44 -17.73 6.89
CA VAL A 146 -12.38 -17.19 5.89
C VAL A 146 -12.21 -15.67 5.86
N MET A 147 -11.97 -15.16 4.68
CA MET A 147 -11.88 -13.73 4.43
C MET A 147 -13.16 -13.25 3.77
N THR A 148 -13.81 -12.29 4.40
CA THR A 148 -14.99 -11.62 3.86
C THR A 148 -14.68 -10.16 3.59
N LEU A 149 -15.01 -9.69 2.39
CA LEU A 149 -14.91 -8.29 1.99
C LEU A 149 -16.30 -7.66 2.09
N LEU A 150 -16.46 -6.71 3.01
CA LEU A 150 -17.64 -5.85 3.05
C LEU A 150 -17.37 -4.66 2.14
N ILE A 151 -18.16 -4.51 1.10
CA ILE A 151 -18.02 -3.45 0.09
C ILE A 151 -19.35 -2.74 -0.12
N GLU A 152 -19.32 -1.57 -0.68
CA GLU A 152 -20.52 -0.79 -0.99
C GLU A 152 -20.45 -0.16 -2.39
N PRO A 153 -21.58 0.04 -3.07
CA PRO A 153 -21.61 0.78 -4.32
C PRO A 153 -21.41 2.28 -4.08
N LYS A 154 -20.88 3.00 -5.06
CA LYS A 154 -20.74 4.46 -5.01
C LYS A 154 -22.09 5.18 -4.92
N GLU A 155 -23.08 4.65 -5.62
CA GLU A 155 -24.39 5.28 -5.76
C GLU A 155 -25.50 4.30 -5.42
N SER A 156 -26.59 4.83 -4.90
CA SER A 156 -27.81 4.06 -4.66
C SER A 156 -28.54 3.80 -5.97
N GLY A 157 -29.21 2.64 -6.10
CA GLY A 157 -30.09 2.35 -7.21
C GLY A 157 -29.50 1.44 -8.28
N LEU A 158 -28.31 0.89 -8.09
CA LEU A 158 -27.82 -0.20 -8.94
C LEU A 158 -28.69 -1.45 -8.77
N SER A 159 -28.96 -2.15 -9.87
CA SER A 159 -29.76 -3.38 -9.83
C SER A 159 -29.00 -4.52 -9.12
N GLY A 160 -29.73 -5.42 -8.48
CA GLY A 160 -29.13 -6.58 -7.81
C GLY A 160 -28.20 -7.39 -8.71
N ALA A 161 -28.59 -7.59 -9.98
CA ALA A 161 -27.78 -8.30 -10.96
C ALA A 161 -26.42 -7.63 -11.24
N VAL A 162 -26.38 -6.29 -11.27
CA VAL A 162 -25.12 -5.51 -11.43
C VAL A 162 -24.24 -5.66 -10.21
N LEU A 163 -24.82 -5.63 -9.02
CA LEU A 163 -24.08 -5.80 -7.76
C LEU A 163 -23.51 -7.21 -7.61
N GLU A 164 -24.28 -8.23 -8.00
CA GLU A 164 -23.82 -9.62 -8.04
C GLU A 164 -22.67 -9.82 -9.03
N GLU A 165 -22.76 -9.21 -10.22
CA GLU A 165 -21.66 -9.23 -11.20
C GLU A 165 -20.40 -8.59 -10.66
N SER A 166 -20.49 -7.41 -10.02
CA SER A 166 -19.33 -6.74 -9.38
C SER A 166 -18.72 -7.60 -8.27
N SER A 167 -19.53 -8.21 -7.44
CA SER A 167 -19.08 -9.09 -6.35
C SER A 167 -18.36 -10.34 -6.89
N ALA A 168 -18.92 -10.98 -7.90
CA ALA A 168 -18.31 -12.16 -8.52
C ALA A 168 -16.99 -11.80 -9.24
N ARG A 169 -16.95 -10.67 -9.93
CA ARG A 169 -15.73 -10.16 -10.58
C ARG A 169 -14.64 -9.86 -9.56
N LEU A 170 -14.95 -9.15 -8.49
CA LEU A 170 -14.00 -8.84 -7.42
C LEU A 170 -13.44 -10.12 -6.80
N SER A 171 -14.28 -11.06 -6.41
CA SER A 171 -13.86 -12.34 -5.85
C SER A 171 -12.91 -13.11 -6.79
N GLN A 172 -13.23 -13.12 -8.10
CA GLN A 172 -12.39 -13.78 -9.09
C GLN A 172 -11.03 -13.07 -9.27
N GLN A 173 -11.01 -11.74 -9.29
CA GLN A 173 -9.77 -10.98 -9.43
C GLN A 173 -8.87 -11.15 -8.22
N VAL A 174 -9.41 -11.10 -6.99
CA VAL A 174 -8.66 -11.38 -5.76
C VAL A 174 -8.03 -12.76 -5.81
N LYS A 175 -8.81 -13.78 -6.19
CA LYS A 175 -8.30 -15.15 -6.33
C LYS A 175 -7.19 -15.27 -7.37
N ASN A 176 -7.33 -14.60 -8.51
CA ASN A 176 -6.36 -14.70 -9.61
C ASN A 176 -5.06 -13.95 -9.32
N ARG A 177 -5.11 -12.80 -8.65
CA ARG A 177 -3.94 -11.93 -8.43
C ARG A 177 -3.24 -12.19 -7.11
N ILE A 178 -4.03 -12.49 -6.05
CA ILE A 178 -3.50 -12.65 -4.69
C ILE A 178 -3.40 -14.14 -4.32
N GLY A 179 -4.24 -14.98 -4.90
CA GLY A 179 -4.24 -16.42 -4.64
C GLY A 179 -5.17 -16.88 -3.51
N VAL A 180 -5.95 -15.98 -2.91
CA VAL A 180 -6.91 -16.31 -1.85
C VAL A 180 -8.35 -16.22 -2.33
N SER A 181 -9.19 -17.14 -1.87
CA SER A 181 -10.63 -17.07 -2.11
C SER A 181 -11.29 -16.23 -1.02
N VAL A 182 -12.14 -15.29 -1.45
CA VAL A 182 -12.85 -14.36 -0.57
C VAL A 182 -14.36 -14.48 -0.75
N GLN A 183 -15.09 -14.25 0.32
CA GLN A 183 -16.51 -13.96 0.28
C GLN A 183 -16.70 -12.46 0.10
N VAL A 184 -17.61 -12.05 -0.77
CA VAL A 184 -17.92 -10.63 -0.99
C VAL A 184 -19.35 -10.37 -0.53
N GLN A 185 -19.51 -9.45 0.41
CA GLN A 185 -20.81 -9.01 0.91
C GLN A 185 -21.05 -7.55 0.54
N MET A 186 -22.07 -7.33 -0.29
CA MET A 186 -22.48 -6.00 -0.69
C MET A 186 -23.30 -5.35 0.42
N GLN A 187 -22.84 -4.21 0.90
CA GLN A 187 -23.52 -3.35 1.85
C GLN A 187 -24.34 -2.28 1.15
N GLN A 188 -25.23 -1.61 1.87
CA GLN A 188 -25.87 -0.38 1.39
C GLN A 188 -24.84 0.75 1.31
N PRO A 189 -25.00 1.76 0.43
CA PRO A 189 -24.15 2.94 0.43
C PRO A 189 -24.08 3.59 1.82
N GLY A 190 -22.89 3.79 2.34
CA GLY A 190 -22.65 4.25 3.73
C GLY A 190 -22.73 3.16 4.80
N GLY A 191 -22.91 1.89 4.41
CA GLY A 191 -23.01 0.78 5.35
C GLY A 191 -21.66 0.20 5.82
N VAL A 192 -20.59 0.50 5.11
CA VAL A 192 -19.23 0.16 5.55
C VAL A 192 -18.75 1.20 6.55
N GLU A 193 -18.23 0.75 7.69
CA GLU A 193 -17.70 1.64 8.73
C GLU A 193 -16.53 2.48 8.17
N ARG A 194 -16.57 3.79 8.46
CA ARG A 194 -15.50 4.71 8.02
C ARG A 194 -14.36 4.70 9.02
N SER A 195 -13.14 4.51 8.52
CA SER A 195 -11.96 4.71 9.33
C SER A 195 -11.93 6.15 9.85
N MET A 196 -11.79 6.31 11.17
CA MET A 196 -11.68 7.63 11.80
C MET A 196 -10.30 8.28 11.56
N GLY A 197 -9.48 7.66 10.73
CA GLY A 197 -8.06 8.02 10.52
C GLY A 197 -7.18 7.47 11.64
N LYS A 198 -5.97 7.08 11.27
CA LYS A 198 -4.91 6.84 12.27
C LYS A 198 -4.18 8.13 12.55
#